data_6d903132d37b0823030f5eb100ff69f9
#
_entry.id   6d903132d37b0823030f5eb100ff69f9
#
_cell.length_a   1.000
_cell.length_b   1.000
_cell.length_c   1.000
_cell.angle_alpha   90.00
_cell.angle_beta   90.00
_cell.angle_gamma   90.00
#
_symmetry.space_group_name_H-M   'P 1'
#
loop_
_entity.id
_entity.type
_entity.pdbx_description
1 polymer ?
#
loop_
_entity_poly.entity_id
_entity_poly.type
_entity_poly.pdbx_seq_one_letter_code
_entity_poly.pdbx_strand_id
1 'polypeptide(L)'
;MQVPGPFEYERATSVDHAIGLLDRLGEGARVVAGGHSLLPMMKLRIANPEYLVDINDLAPELGYVVVGGINNPNLVRLGAMTRHREILDSDALAAVCPIFRDAERVIADPVVRNRGTLGGSLCQADPAEDLSTVCTVLDAVCLAKGPSGEREIAIDDFLVGPYETALAHNEVLIEVRIPLRHNTSSAYAKVERRVGDWAITAAGAAVTLDGQTILAARVGLTAVNPDPVALAXXXXXXXAVRGTGRPTRYRRGVR
;
A
#
# COMPACT_ATOMS: atom_id res chain seq x y z
N MET A 1 2.11 -19.54 -25.50
CA MET A 1 2.92 -18.72 -24.57
C MET A 1 2.47 -17.27 -24.72
N GLN A 2 2.04 -16.65 -23.61
CA GLN A 2 1.63 -15.23 -23.66
C GLN A 2 2.89 -14.38 -23.55
N VAL A 3 3.12 -13.56 -24.55
CA VAL A 3 4.31 -12.70 -24.66
C VAL A 3 3.83 -11.24 -24.71
N PRO A 4 4.47 -10.34 -23.98
CA PRO A 4 4.16 -8.90 -24.06
C PRO A 4 4.30 -8.36 -25.49
N GLY A 5 3.68 -7.22 -25.76
CA GLY A 5 4.00 -6.42 -26.94
C GLY A 5 5.44 -5.95 -26.88
N PRO A 6 5.99 -5.43 -27.99
CA PRO A 6 7.32 -4.85 -27.96
C PRO A 6 7.35 -3.60 -27.07
N PHE A 7 8.45 -3.37 -26.38
CA PHE A 7 8.70 -2.20 -25.56
C PHE A 7 10.19 -1.91 -25.52
N GLU A 8 10.52 -0.66 -25.26
CA GLU A 8 11.89 -0.24 -24.97
C GLU A 8 12.12 -0.25 -23.46
N TYR A 9 13.39 -0.42 -23.04
CA TYR A 9 13.71 -0.59 -21.62
C TYR A 9 14.83 0.36 -21.20
N GLU A 10 14.56 1.14 -20.16
CA GLU A 10 15.49 2.10 -19.56
C GLU A 10 15.69 1.78 -18.09
N ARG A 11 16.92 1.88 -17.60
CA ARG A 11 17.23 1.71 -16.17
C ARG A 11 17.54 3.05 -15.54
N ALA A 12 16.79 3.39 -14.52
CA ALA A 12 17.04 4.62 -13.76
C ALA A 12 18.18 4.42 -12.75
N THR A 13 19.07 5.39 -12.66
CA THR A 13 20.23 5.36 -11.74
C THR A 13 20.01 6.25 -10.52
N SER A 14 18.93 7.04 -10.51
CA SER A 14 18.52 7.87 -9.38
C SER A 14 17.04 8.22 -9.56
N VAL A 15 16.41 8.74 -8.50
CA VAL A 15 15.02 9.21 -8.58
C VAL A 15 14.90 10.32 -9.63
N ASP A 16 15.83 11.27 -9.62
CA ASP A 16 15.81 12.38 -10.60
C ASP A 16 16.01 11.87 -12.03
N HIS A 17 16.82 10.82 -12.22
CA HIS A 17 16.96 10.20 -13.54
C HIS A 17 15.66 9.50 -13.96
N ALA A 18 14.96 8.81 -13.04
CA ALA A 18 13.66 8.20 -13.35
C ALA A 18 12.64 9.27 -13.78
N ILE A 19 12.58 10.38 -13.06
CA ILE A 19 11.70 11.51 -13.37
C ILE A 19 12.04 12.07 -14.75
N GLY A 20 13.33 12.29 -15.03
CA GLY A 20 13.78 12.80 -16.33
C GLY A 20 13.45 11.85 -17.49
N LEU A 21 13.53 10.53 -17.25
CA LEU A 21 13.12 9.54 -18.25
C LEU A 21 11.61 9.61 -18.49
N LEU A 22 10.81 9.66 -17.44
CA LEU A 22 9.35 9.74 -17.55
C LEU A 22 8.92 11.02 -18.26
N ASP A 23 9.55 12.14 -17.92
CA ASP A 23 9.27 13.44 -18.56
C ASP A 23 9.60 13.41 -20.06
N ARG A 24 10.74 12.82 -20.43
CA ARG A 24 11.19 12.70 -21.81
C ARG A 24 10.35 11.73 -22.63
N LEU A 25 9.96 10.59 -22.04
CA LEU A 25 9.27 9.51 -22.75
C LEU A 25 7.74 9.68 -22.75
N GLY A 26 7.21 10.54 -21.87
CA GLY A 26 5.79 10.88 -21.83
C GLY A 26 4.89 9.73 -21.36
N GLU A 27 3.63 9.82 -21.74
CA GLU A 27 2.57 8.90 -21.26
C GLU A 27 2.73 7.46 -21.74
N GLY A 28 3.58 7.21 -22.73
CA GLY A 28 3.91 5.85 -23.19
C GLY A 28 4.81 5.10 -22.22
N ALA A 29 5.41 5.78 -21.25
CA ALA A 29 6.31 5.17 -20.28
C ALA A 29 5.57 4.69 -19.05
N ARG A 30 6.06 3.57 -18.48
CA ARG A 30 5.56 3.05 -17.18
C ARG A 30 6.75 2.66 -16.32
N VAL A 31 6.66 3.02 -15.04
CA VAL A 31 7.64 2.60 -14.03
C VAL A 31 7.47 1.10 -13.78
N VAL A 32 8.60 0.37 -13.72
CA VAL A 32 8.59 -1.00 -13.23
C VAL A 32 9.45 -1.11 -11.97
N ALA A 33 8.81 -1.55 -10.89
CA ALA A 33 9.44 -1.86 -9.59
C ALA A 33 9.49 -3.38 -9.44
N GLY A 34 8.63 -3.98 -8.61
CA GLY A 34 8.57 -5.43 -8.45
C GLY A 34 8.13 -6.21 -9.69
N GLY A 35 7.35 -5.57 -10.55
CA GLY A 35 6.88 -6.13 -11.81
C GLY A 35 5.73 -7.13 -11.68
N HIS A 36 5.24 -7.40 -10.47
CA HIS A 36 4.30 -8.51 -10.24
C HIS A 36 2.83 -8.16 -10.55
N SER A 37 2.53 -6.90 -10.85
CA SER A 37 1.24 -6.50 -11.44
C SER A 37 1.42 -6.16 -12.92
N LEU A 38 2.37 -5.29 -13.24
CA LEU A 38 2.56 -4.78 -14.61
C LEU A 38 2.91 -5.88 -15.61
N LEU A 39 3.88 -6.77 -15.29
CA LEU A 39 4.33 -7.79 -16.25
C LEU A 39 3.22 -8.81 -16.58
N PRO A 40 2.42 -9.30 -15.61
CA PRO A 40 1.25 -10.11 -15.95
C PRO A 40 0.26 -9.38 -16.86
N MET A 41 -0.03 -8.09 -16.59
CA MET A 41 -0.92 -7.30 -17.44
C MET A 41 -0.36 -7.15 -18.86
N MET A 42 0.95 -6.96 -18.99
CA MET A 42 1.60 -6.91 -20.30
C MET A 42 1.52 -8.24 -21.05
N LYS A 43 1.70 -9.38 -20.34
CA LYS A 43 1.57 -10.72 -20.94
C LYS A 43 0.15 -10.98 -21.44
N LEU A 44 -0.85 -10.42 -20.76
CA LEU A 44 -2.27 -10.51 -21.15
C LEU A 44 -2.66 -9.44 -22.18
N ARG A 45 -1.76 -8.55 -22.55
CA ARG A 45 -1.99 -7.42 -23.48
C ARG A 45 -3.04 -6.43 -22.96
N ILE A 46 -3.25 -6.39 -21.62
CA ILE A 46 -4.12 -5.40 -20.96
C ILE A 46 -3.37 -4.08 -20.80
N ALA A 47 -2.05 -4.15 -20.52
CA ALA A 47 -1.16 -3.00 -20.50
C ALA A 47 -0.13 -3.14 -21.63
N ASN A 48 0.06 -2.07 -22.40
CA ASN A 48 0.99 -2.08 -23.52
C ASN A 48 1.83 -0.80 -23.52
N PRO A 49 2.69 -0.60 -22.48
CA PRO A 49 3.57 0.56 -22.47
C PRO A 49 4.59 0.48 -23.59
N GLU A 50 4.95 1.63 -24.15
CA GLU A 50 6.01 1.73 -25.14
C GLU A 50 7.39 1.65 -24.49
N TYR A 51 7.49 2.13 -23.26
CA TYR A 51 8.75 2.20 -22.50
C TYR A 51 8.55 1.69 -21.08
N LEU A 52 9.52 0.92 -20.60
CA LEU A 52 9.62 0.56 -19.19
C LEU A 52 10.78 1.30 -18.55
N VAL A 53 10.50 2.05 -17.49
CA VAL A 53 11.51 2.74 -16.68
C VAL A 53 11.71 1.90 -15.40
N ASP A 54 12.80 1.16 -15.35
CA ASP A 54 13.11 0.25 -14.24
C ASP A 54 13.78 1.02 -13.10
N ILE A 55 13.16 0.96 -11.91
CA ILE A 55 13.66 1.61 -10.69
C ILE A 55 14.21 0.60 -9.67
N ASN A 56 14.45 -0.66 -10.05
CA ASN A 56 14.93 -1.66 -9.09
C ASN A 56 16.31 -1.32 -8.50
N ASP A 57 17.17 -0.63 -9.25
CA ASP A 57 18.48 -0.20 -8.75
C ASP A 57 18.35 0.88 -7.66
N LEU A 58 17.19 1.49 -7.50
CA LEU A 58 16.92 2.47 -6.44
C LEU A 58 16.47 1.82 -5.13
N ALA A 59 16.36 0.49 -5.08
CA ALA A 59 15.94 -0.20 -3.87
C ALA A 59 16.83 0.13 -2.65
N PRO A 60 18.17 0.30 -2.76
CA PRO A 60 18.96 0.71 -1.59
C PRO A 60 18.61 2.10 -1.04
N GLU A 61 18.09 2.98 -1.89
CA GLU A 61 17.68 4.33 -1.49
C GLU A 61 16.21 4.37 -1.03
N LEU A 62 15.34 3.67 -1.73
CA LEU A 62 13.88 3.76 -1.56
C LEU A 62 13.26 2.53 -0.85
N GLY A 63 14.06 1.56 -0.40
CA GLY A 63 13.58 0.39 0.32
C GLY A 63 14.00 0.45 1.78
N TYR A 64 13.12 0.88 2.66
CA TYR A 64 13.42 0.99 4.09
C TYR A 64 12.14 1.03 4.92
N VAL A 65 12.29 0.62 6.18
CA VAL A 65 11.27 0.74 7.24
C VAL A 65 11.91 1.50 8.39
N VAL A 66 11.41 2.70 8.67
CA VAL A 66 11.89 3.53 9.78
C VAL A 66 10.72 3.83 10.71
N VAL A 67 10.83 3.38 11.95
CA VAL A 67 9.81 3.58 12.99
C VAL A 67 10.32 4.66 13.95
N GLY A 68 9.62 5.76 13.99
CA GLY A 68 10.04 6.92 14.77
C GLY A 68 11.27 7.57 14.18
N GLY A 69 11.86 8.47 14.93
CA GLY A 69 13.08 9.16 14.56
C GLY A 69 13.34 10.30 15.52
N ILE A 70 14.56 10.82 15.52
CA ILE A 70 14.97 11.91 16.42
C ILE A 70 14.04 13.13 16.26
N ASN A 71 13.69 13.45 15.00
CA ASN A 71 12.90 14.65 14.69
C ASN A 71 11.38 14.40 14.73
N ASN A 72 10.95 13.15 14.61
CA ASN A 72 9.52 12.82 14.65
C ASN A 72 9.31 11.39 15.17
N PRO A 73 9.19 11.23 16.49
CA PRO A 73 9.00 9.91 17.10
C PRO A 73 7.64 9.28 16.77
N ASN A 74 6.68 10.09 16.32
CA ASN A 74 5.32 9.64 16.06
C ASN A 74 5.05 9.43 14.57
N LEU A 75 6.06 8.96 13.83
CA LEU A 75 5.94 8.74 12.39
C LEU A 75 6.65 7.45 11.99
N VAL A 76 5.97 6.63 11.21
CA VAL A 76 6.62 5.54 10.47
C VAL A 76 6.85 6.03 9.04
N ARG A 77 8.02 5.75 8.51
CA ARG A 77 8.38 6.06 7.13
C ARG A 77 8.73 4.75 6.42
N LEU A 78 8.06 4.51 5.32
CA LEU A 78 8.25 3.31 4.50
C LEU A 78 8.66 3.78 3.10
N GLY A 79 9.85 3.42 2.67
CA GLY A 79 10.27 3.74 1.30
C GLY A 79 9.41 3.01 0.28
N ALA A 80 9.15 3.62 -0.86
CA ALA A 80 8.24 3.05 -1.86
C ALA A 80 8.73 1.73 -2.44
N MET A 81 10.04 1.48 -2.42
CA MET A 81 10.63 0.22 -2.93
C MET A 81 10.73 -0.87 -1.84
N THR A 82 10.24 -0.61 -0.61
CA THR A 82 10.20 -1.64 0.44
C THR A 82 9.40 -2.84 -0.05
N ARG A 83 10.01 -4.01 0.03
CA ARG A 83 9.38 -5.25 -0.42
C ARG A 83 8.32 -5.72 0.58
N HIS A 84 7.27 -6.37 0.09
CA HIS A 84 6.27 -7.01 0.95
C HIS A 84 6.94 -7.89 2.02
N ARG A 85 7.98 -8.63 1.63
CA ARG A 85 8.72 -9.49 2.56
C ARG A 85 9.36 -8.67 3.69
N GLU A 86 9.92 -7.51 3.39
CA GLU A 86 10.57 -6.65 4.38
C GLU A 86 9.55 -6.08 5.37
N ILE A 87 8.36 -5.72 4.87
CA ILE A 87 7.24 -5.25 5.71
C ILE A 87 6.78 -6.39 6.64
N LEU A 88 6.57 -7.58 6.07
CA LEU A 88 6.14 -8.77 6.81
C LEU A 88 7.10 -9.11 7.96
N ASP A 89 8.41 -9.05 7.68
CA ASP A 89 9.44 -9.49 8.62
C ASP A 89 9.83 -8.39 9.63
N SER A 90 9.35 -7.15 9.46
CA SER A 90 9.72 -6.04 10.33
C SER A 90 9.01 -6.13 11.69
N ASP A 91 9.71 -6.59 12.73
CA ASP A 91 9.17 -6.61 14.09
C ASP A 91 8.92 -5.19 14.63
N ALA A 92 9.78 -4.23 14.26
CA ALA A 92 9.62 -2.84 14.67
C ALA A 92 8.30 -2.26 14.13
N LEU A 93 7.98 -2.51 12.85
CA LEU A 93 6.73 -2.05 12.26
C LEU A 93 5.52 -2.76 12.88
N ALA A 94 5.62 -4.07 13.05
CA ALA A 94 4.52 -4.86 13.62
C ALA A 94 4.19 -4.46 15.07
N ALA A 95 5.19 -3.99 15.82
CA ALA A 95 4.98 -3.53 17.19
C ALA A 95 4.13 -2.26 17.27
N VAL A 96 4.17 -1.39 16.24
CA VAL A 96 3.45 -0.11 16.24
C VAL A 96 2.26 -0.10 15.28
N CYS A 97 2.31 -0.89 14.22
CA CYS A 97 1.25 -0.97 13.19
C CYS A 97 1.04 -2.45 12.80
N PRO A 98 0.45 -3.27 13.70
CA PRO A 98 0.31 -4.71 13.43
C PRO A 98 -0.49 -5.05 12.17
N ILE A 99 -1.39 -4.18 11.76
CA ILE A 99 -2.22 -4.34 10.56
C ILE A 99 -1.40 -4.61 9.29
N PHE A 100 -0.18 -4.03 9.19
CA PHE A 100 0.69 -4.32 8.04
C PHE A 100 1.05 -5.80 8.00
N ARG A 101 1.44 -6.36 9.15
CA ARG A 101 1.80 -7.78 9.21
C ARG A 101 0.59 -8.68 8.95
N ASP A 102 -0.59 -8.29 9.42
CA ASP A 102 -1.83 -9.05 9.17
C ASP A 102 -2.11 -9.11 7.66
N ALA A 103 -2.03 -7.98 6.98
CA ALA A 103 -2.26 -7.91 5.52
C ALA A 103 -1.16 -8.69 4.76
N GLU A 104 0.11 -8.46 5.10
CA GLU A 104 1.23 -9.09 4.38
C GLU A 104 1.22 -10.63 4.46
N ARG A 105 0.67 -11.19 5.54
CA ARG A 105 0.54 -12.66 5.69
C ARG A 105 -0.39 -13.27 4.65
N VAL A 106 -1.35 -12.50 4.15
CA VAL A 106 -2.36 -12.97 3.20
C VAL A 106 -2.16 -12.41 1.78
N ILE A 107 -1.11 -11.60 1.57
CA ILE A 107 -0.76 -11.10 0.23
C ILE A 107 0.04 -12.17 -0.51
N ALA A 108 -0.57 -12.72 -1.57
CA ALA A 108 0.08 -13.53 -2.59
C ALA A 108 0.94 -14.67 -2.00
N ASP A 109 2.07 -14.95 -2.60
CA ASP A 109 2.98 -16.01 -2.21
C ASP A 109 4.40 -15.43 -1.96
N PRO A 110 5.33 -16.24 -1.43
CA PRO A 110 6.69 -15.74 -1.16
C PRO A 110 7.43 -15.20 -2.40
N VAL A 111 7.16 -15.75 -3.60
CA VAL A 111 7.81 -15.28 -4.83
C VAL A 111 7.39 -13.84 -5.12
N VAL A 112 6.08 -13.58 -5.01
CA VAL A 112 5.53 -12.23 -5.19
C VAL A 112 6.05 -11.30 -4.11
N ARG A 113 6.00 -11.71 -2.82
CA ARG A 113 6.42 -10.85 -1.71
C ARG A 113 7.92 -10.49 -1.76
N ASN A 114 8.75 -11.35 -2.33
CA ASN A 114 10.19 -11.06 -2.49
C ASN A 114 10.46 -10.00 -3.58
N ARG A 115 9.50 -9.72 -4.44
CA ARG A 115 9.67 -8.78 -5.56
C ARG A 115 8.73 -7.58 -5.49
N GLY A 116 7.48 -7.82 -5.14
CA GLY A 116 6.47 -6.77 -5.03
C GLY A 116 6.85 -5.73 -3.96
N THR A 117 6.42 -4.48 -4.17
CA THR A 117 6.80 -3.35 -3.31
C THR A 117 5.56 -2.61 -2.84
N LEU A 118 5.66 -1.95 -1.70
CA LEU A 118 4.60 -1.08 -1.17
C LEU A 118 4.15 -0.05 -2.21
N GLY A 119 5.11 0.70 -2.76
CA GLY A 119 4.80 1.72 -3.76
C GLY A 119 4.19 1.12 -5.02
N GLY A 120 4.65 -0.07 -5.44
CA GLY A 120 4.09 -0.75 -6.59
C GLY A 120 2.62 -1.14 -6.39
N SER A 121 2.26 -1.60 -5.18
CA SER A 121 0.86 -1.91 -4.84
C SER A 121 0.00 -0.64 -4.90
N LEU A 122 0.40 0.41 -4.20
CA LEU A 122 -0.37 1.66 -4.16
C LEU A 122 -0.49 2.32 -5.53
N CYS A 123 0.62 2.34 -6.32
CA CYS A 123 0.60 2.96 -7.65
C CYS A 123 -0.16 2.12 -8.68
N GLN A 124 -0.33 0.82 -8.44
CA GLN A 124 -1.19 -0.02 -9.27
C GLN A 124 -2.68 0.32 -9.05
N ALA A 125 -3.03 0.74 -7.85
CA ALA A 125 -4.39 1.14 -7.46
C ALA A 125 -5.46 0.11 -7.87
N ASP A 126 -5.14 -1.19 -7.71
CA ASP A 126 -6.10 -2.26 -7.97
C ASP A 126 -7.11 -2.30 -6.81
N PRO A 127 -8.42 -2.21 -7.07
CA PRO A 127 -9.42 -2.24 -5.99
C PRO A 127 -9.39 -3.50 -5.12
N ALA A 128 -8.74 -4.57 -5.58
CA ALA A 128 -8.63 -5.83 -4.81
C ALA A 128 -7.29 -5.97 -4.09
N GLU A 129 -6.41 -4.94 -4.13
CA GLU A 129 -5.14 -5.02 -3.43
C GLU A 129 -5.28 -4.60 -1.96
N ASP A 130 -4.46 -5.16 -1.11
CA ASP A 130 -4.64 -5.12 0.34
C ASP A 130 -4.07 -3.86 1.02
N LEU A 131 -2.93 -3.35 0.54
CA LEU A 131 -2.18 -2.29 1.24
C LEU A 131 -2.82 -0.91 1.13
N SER A 132 -3.61 -0.63 0.09
CA SER A 132 -4.38 0.62 0.00
C SER A 132 -5.33 0.75 1.20
N THR A 133 -6.04 -0.33 1.54
CA THR A 133 -6.92 -0.36 2.71
C THR A 133 -6.13 -0.16 4.01
N VAL A 134 -4.97 -0.81 4.14
CA VAL A 134 -4.10 -0.64 5.32
C VAL A 134 -3.67 0.82 5.45
N CYS A 135 -3.20 1.42 4.36
CA CYS A 135 -2.74 2.82 4.36
C CYS A 135 -3.89 3.78 4.65
N THR A 136 -5.09 3.51 4.08
CA THR A 136 -6.28 4.34 4.29
C THR A 136 -6.69 4.37 5.77
N VAL A 137 -6.78 3.21 6.44
CA VAL A 137 -7.23 3.20 7.85
C VAL A 137 -6.20 3.80 8.80
N LEU A 138 -4.94 3.92 8.36
CA LEU A 138 -3.86 4.52 9.15
C LEU A 138 -3.63 6.00 8.80
N ASP A 139 -4.44 6.61 7.94
CA ASP A 139 -4.30 8.01 7.50
C ASP A 139 -2.92 8.26 6.87
N ALA A 140 -2.47 7.36 6.00
CA ALA A 140 -1.15 7.46 5.37
C ALA A 140 -1.04 8.71 4.49
N VAL A 141 0.20 9.19 4.33
CA VAL A 141 0.55 10.27 3.42
C VAL A 141 1.57 9.73 2.44
N CYS A 142 1.30 9.86 1.16
CA CYS A 142 2.17 9.48 0.06
C CYS A 142 3.07 10.67 -0.30
N LEU A 143 4.38 10.46 -0.36
CA LEU A 143 5.34 11.48 -0.78
C LEU A 143 5.71 11.19 -2.23
N ALA A 144 5.30 12.05 -3.13
CA ALA A 144 5.62 11.99 -4.54
C ALA A 144 6.73 12.97 -4.88
N LYS A 145 7.57 12.62 -5.86
CA LYS A 145 8.60 13.52 -6.39
C LYS A 145 8.45 13.62 -7.90
N GLY A 146 8.48 14.83 -8.40
CA GLY A 146 8.41 15.15 -9.84
C GLY A 146 9.37 16.26 -10.21
N PRO A 147 9.29 16.78 -11.43
CA PRO A 147 10.19 17.85 -11.89
C PRO A 147 10.14 19.11 -11.03
N SER A 148 9.00 19.39 -10.42
CA SER A 148 8.79 20.58 -9.57
C SER A 148 9.22 20.37 -8.12
N GLY A 149 9.71 19.18 -7.75
CA GLY A 149 10.11 18.84 -6.40
C GLY A 149 9.19 17.81 -5.76
N GLU A 150 9.16 17.79 -4.45
CA GLU A 150 8.37 16.82 -3.67
C GLU A 150 7.02 17.42 -3.25
N ARG A 151 6.00 16.56 -3.20
CA ARG A 151 4.70 16.93 -2.63
C ARG A 151 4.09 15.77 -1.84
N GLU A 152 3.34 16.14 -0.81
CA GLU A 152 2.61 15.18 0.01
C GLU A 152 1.18 15.07 -0.50
N ILE A 153 0.67 13.84 -0.55
CA ILE A 153 -0.70 13.54 -0.99
C ILE A 153 -1.30 12.61 0.08
N ALA A 154 -2.40 13.03 0.70
CA ALA A 154 -3.11 12.14 1.63
C ALA A 154 -3.57 10.89 0.88
N ILE A 155 -3.56 9.74 1.53
CA ILE A 155 -3.94 8.47 0.87
C ILE A 155 -5.35 8.52 0.28
N ASP A 156 -6.27 9.24 0.94
CA ASP A 156 -7.65 9.39 0.49
C ASP A 156 -7.74 10.21 -0.82
N ASP A 157 -6.75 11.07 -1.08
CA ASP A 157 -6.63 11.85 -2.33
C ASP A 157 -5.71 11.18 -3.34
N PHE A 158 -4.89 10.21 -2.90
CA PHE A 158 -3.92 9.53 -3.76
C PHE A 158 -4.60 8.53 -4.70
N LEU A 159 -5.61 7.80 -4.18
CA LEU A 159 -6.34 6.77 -4.92
C LEU A 159 -7.56 7.43 -5.57
N VAL A 160 -7.43 7.77 -6.87
CA VAL A 160 -8.46 8.53 -7.60
C VAL A 160 -9.54 7.60 -8.14
N GLY A 161 -9.17 6.41 -8.56
CA GLY A 161 -10.10 5.42 -9.09
C GLY A 161 -9.40 4.10 -9.39
N PRO A 162 -10.14 3.13 -9.96
CA PRO A 162 -9.53 1.83 -10.29
C PRO A 162 -8.35 1.98 -11.26
N TYR A 163 -7.18 1.56 -10.83
CA TYR A 163 -5.93 1.65 -11.59
C TYR A 163 -5.52 3.10 -11.89
N GLU A 164 -5.96 4.05 -11.06
CA GLU A 164 -5.69 5.47 -11.24
C GLU A 164 -5.29 6.11 -9.92
N THR A 165 -4.16 6.84 -9.94
CA THR A 165 -3.67 7.61 -8.79
C THR A 165 -3.53 9.08 -9.16
N ALA A 166 -3.34 9.92 -8.13
CA ALA A 166 -3.11 11.36 -8.29
C ALA A 166 -1.71 11.71 -8.79
N LEU A 167 -0.85 10.71 -9.06
CA LEU A 167 0.49 10.97 -9.62
C LEU A 167 0.38 11.45 -11.05
N ALA A 168 1.12 12.52 -11.39
CA ALA A 168 1.32 12.90 -12.78
C ALA A 168 2.22 11.86 -13.47
N HIS A 169 2.17 11.81 -14.81
CA HIS A 169 2.94 10.82 -15.58
C HIS A 169 4.44 10.88 -15.31
N ASN A 170 4.96 12.03 -14.90
CA ASN A 170 6.39 12.26 -14.60
C ASN A 170 6.68 12.39 -13.12
N GLU A 171 5.84 11.81 -12.26
CA GLU A 171 6.06 11.72 -10.82
C GLU A 171 6.33 10.28 -10.39
N VAL A 172 7.14 10.13 -9.35
CA VAL A 172 7.47 8.84 -8.73
C VAL A 172 7.08 8.90 -7.26
N LEU A 173 6.34 7.89 -6.77
CA LEU A 173 6.11 7.73 -5.34
C LEU A 173 7.43 7.28 -4.70
N ILE A 174 7.92 8.04 -3.71
CA ILE A 174 9.21 7.75 -3.07
C ILE A 174 9.09 7.26 -1.63
N GLU A 175 8.03 7.65 -0.91
CA GLU A 175 7.87 7.28 0.50
C GLU A 175 6.39 7.25 0.87
N VAL A 176 6.03 6.40 1.83
CA VAL A 176 4.71 6.41 2.48
C VAL A 176 4.93 6.67 3.97
N ARG A 177 4.24 7.66 4.50
CA ARG A 177 4.32 8.11 5.88
C ARG A 177 3.07 7.73 6.65
N ILE A 178 3.23 7.09 7.81
CA ILE A 178 2.11 6.66 8.67
C ILE A 178 2.21 7.43 9.99
N PRO A 179 1.25 8.30 10.30
CA PRO A 179 1.24 8.96 11.60
C PRO A 179 0.90 7.95 12.70
N LEU A 180 1.73 7.90 13.73
CA LEU A 180 1.50 7.03 14.88
C LEU A 180 0.65 7.77 15.92
N ARG A 181 -0.44 7.13 16.33
CA ARG A 181 -1.30 7.64 17.41
C ARG A 181 -1.20 6.69 18.59
N HIS A 182 -0.96 7.25 19.76
CA HIS A 182 -0.93 6.46 20.99
C HIS A 182 -2.28 5.77 21.22
N ASN A 183 -2.23 4.61 21.84
CA ASN A 183 -3.43 3.82 22.17
C ASN A 183 -4.28 3.46 20.94
N THR A 184 -3.62 3.25 19.79
CA THR A 184 -4.29 2.79 18.58
C THR A 184 -4.02 1.31 18.38
N SER A 185 -5.11 0.57 18.17
CA SER A 185 -5.07 -0.83 17.76
C SER A 185 -5.56 -0.94 16.33
N SER A 186 -4.97 -1.84 15.57
CA SER A 186 -5.36 -2.03 14.18
C SER A 186 -5.27 -3.51 13.78
N ALA A 187 -6.09 -3.90 12.80
CA ALA A 187 -6.14 -5.29 12.33
C ALA A 187 -6.66 -5.35 10.91
N TYR A 188 -6.32 -6.42 10.20
CA TYR A 188 -6.78 -6.70 8.84
C TYR A 188 -7.31 -8.13 8.75
N ALA A 189 -8.41 -8.32 8.05
CA ALA A 189 -8.98 -9.63 7.80
C ALA A 189 -9.44 -9.73 6.35
N LYS A 190 -9.11 -10.85 5.69
CA LYS A 190 -9.36 -11.08 4.27
C LYS A 190 -10.12 -12.40 4.07
N VAL A 191 -11.09 -12.37 3.18
CA VAL A 191 -11.76 -13.56 2.67
C VAL A 191 -11.22 -13.81 1.27
N GLU A 192 -10.64 -14.98 1.06
CA GLU A 192 -10.05 -15.36 -0.23
C GLU A 192 -10.50 -16.77 -0.61
N ARG A 193 -10.45 -17.08 -1.87
CA ARG A 193 -10.85 -18.41 -2.37
C ARG A 193 -9.77 -19.45 -2.06
N ARG A 194 -8.52 -19.08 -2.22
CA ARG A 194 -7.34 -19.89 -1.93
C ARG A 194 -6.31 -19.02 -1.22
N VAL A 195 -5.46 -19.62 -0.43
CA VAL A 195 -4.38 -18.90 0.25
C VAL A 195 -3.52 -18.13 -0.77
N GLY A 196 -3.41 -16.82 -0.56
CA GLY A 196 -2.62 -15.95 -1.42
C GLY A 196 -3.34 -15.47 -2.68
N ASP A 197 -4.65 -15.74 -2.81
CA ASP A 197 -5.45 -15.26 -3.94
C ASP A 197 -5.85 -13.79 -3.71
N TRP A 198 -6.39 -13.15 -4.73
CA TRP A 198 -7.01 -11.83 -4.60
C TRP A 198 -8.18 -11.88 -3.61
N ALA A 199 -8.45 -10.77 -2.96
CA ALA A 199 -9.56 -10.69 -2.03
C ALA A 199 -10.90 -10.87 -2.74
N ILE A 200 -11.76 -11.74 -2.19
CA ILE A 200 -13.21 -11.68 -2.49
C ILE A 200 -13.77 -10.45 -1.78
N THR A 201 -13.34 -10.26 -0.55
CA THR A 201 -13.54 -9.03 0.22
C THR A 201 -12.53 -9.02 1.37
N ALA A 202 -12.16 -7.83 1.81
CA ALA A 202 -11.36 -7.71 3.03
C ALA A 202 -11.73 -6.43 3.76
N ALA A 203 -11.32 -6.36 5.02
CA ALA A 203 -11.55 -5.18 5.85
C ALA A 203 -10.34 -4.91 6.73
N GLY A 204 -9.95 -3.64 6.78
CA GLY A 204 -8.98 -3.13 7.73
C GLY A 204 -9.68 -2.19 8.72
N ALA A 205 -9.19 -2.14 9.95
CA ALA A 205 -9.72 -1.20 10.93
C ALA A 205 -8.59 -0.68 11.82
N ALA A 206 -8.71 0.59 12.21
CA ALA A 206 -7.86 1.20 13.23
C ALA A 206 -8.73 1.94 14.22
N VAL A 207 -8.49 1.72 15.53
CA VAL A 207 -9.28 2.32 16.61
C VAL A 207 -8.34 2.94 17.63
N THR A 208 -8.53 4.21 17.90
CA THR A 208 -7.77 4.96 18.92
C THR A 208 -8.66 5.17 20.16
N LEU A 209 -8.13 4.85 21.34
CA LEU A 209 -8.87 4.91 22.59
C LEU A 209 -8.29 5.96 23.55
N ASP A 210 -9.16 6.55 24.36
CA ASP A 210 -8.81 7.26 25.59
C ASP A 210 -9.51 6.52 26.75
N GLY A 211 -8.74 5.75 27.48
CA GLY A 211 -9.30 4.84 28.47
C GLY A 211 -10.24 3.83 27.80
N GLN A 212 -11.54 3.92 28.10
CA GLN A 212 -12.56 3.05 27.49
C GLN A 212 -13.39 3.76 26.42
N THR A 213 -13.02 4.99 26.05
CA THR A 213 -13.75 5.78 25.06
C THR A 213 -13.05 5.72 23.71
N ILE A 214 -13.81 5.48 22.66
CA ILE A 214 -13.28 5.54 21.28
C ILE A 214 -13.12 7.02 20.90
N LEU A 215 -11.87 7.45 20.68
CA LEU A 215 -11.57 8.79 20.18
C LEU A 215 -11.69 8.85 18.66
N ALA A 216 -11.24 7.81 17.99
CA ALA A 216 -11.28 7.75 16.53
C ALA A 216 -11.38 6.29 16.07
N ALA A 217 -12.09 6.07 15.00
CA ALA A 217 -12.15 4.76 14.36
C ALA A 217 -12.22 4.95 12.85
N ARG A 218 -11.38 4.20 12.11
CA ARG A 218 -11.45 4.15 10.66
C ARG A 218 -11.61 2.69 10.24
N VAL A 219 -12.46 2.48 9.24
CA VAL A 219 -12.66 1.16 8.62
C VAL A 219 -12.50 1.35 7.12
N GLY A 220 -11.71 0.50 6.52
CA GLY A 220 -11.52 0.45 5.08
C GLY A 220 -11.93 -0.92 4.55
N LEU A 221 -12.41 -0.97 3.33
CA LEU A 221 -12.84 -2.21 2.68
C LEU A 221 -12.07 -2.42 1.39
N THR A 222 -11.69 -3.67 1.12
CA THR A 222 -11.02 -4.10 -0.11
C THR A 222 -12.00 -4.94 -0.94
N ALA A 223 -12.01 -4.74 -2.26
CA ALA A 223 -12.78 -5.54 -3.22
C ALA A 223 -14.31 -5.50 -3.01
N VAL A 224 -14.83 -4.45 -2.36
CA VAL A 224 -16.27 -4.27 -2.12
C VAL A 224 -16.88 -3.32 -3.16
N ASN A 225 -16.10 -2.40 -3.65
CA ASN A 225 -16.51 -1.39 -4.63
C ASN A 225 -15.35 -1.18 -5.61
N PRO A 226 -15.61 -0.81 -6.86
CA PRO A 226 -14.52 -0.46 -7.78
C PRO A 226 -13.63 0.65 -7.23
N ASP A 227 -14.21 1.63 -6.55
CA ASP A 227 -13.42 2.69 -5.92
C ASP A 227 -13.00 2.27 -4.51
N PRO A 228 -11.79 2.62 -4.07
CA PRO A 228 -11.40 2.38 -2.68
C PRO A 228 -12.38 3.07 -1.72
N VAL A 229 -13.06 2.30 -0.91
CA VAL A 229 -14.05 2.88 0.02
C VAL A 229 -13.43 2.97 1.40
N ALA A 230 -13.08 4.20 1.79
CA ALA A 230 -12.83 4.50 3.18
C ALA A 230 -14.18 4.82 3.83
N LEU A 231 -14.68 3.95 4.70
CA LEU A 231 -15.81 4.25 5.57
C LEU A 231 -15.24 4.95 6.80
N ALA A 232 -15.09 6.27 6.67
CA ALA A 232 -14.69 7.07 7.82
C ALA A 232 -15.84 7.07 8.82
N UNK A 233 -15.66 6.53 9.68
CA UNK A 233 -16.63 6.57 10.60
C UNK A 233 -16.27 7.52 11.56
N UNK A 234 -16.34 8.30 11.24
CA UNK A 234 -16.11 9.13 12.02
C UNK A 234 -16.84 8.98 13.11
N UNK A 235 -16.66 8.49 13.55
CA UNK A 235 -17.34 8.41 14.46
C UNK A 235 -17.41 9.09 15.53
N UNK A 236 -17.46 9.81 15.35
CA UNK A 236 -17.47 10.39 16.36
C UNK A 236 -18.58 10.15 17.19
N UNK A 237 -18.94 9.56 17.06
CA UNK A 237 -19.95 9.44 17.86
C UNK A 237 -19.65 8.62 18.99
N UNK A 238 -19.43 8.99 19.54
CA UNK A 238 -19.27 8.39 20.54
C UNK A 238 -20.18 7.42 20.85
N UNK A 239 -20.29 6.98 20.24
CA UNK A 239 -20.98 6.01 20.57
C UNK A 239 -20.34 5.26 21.53
N ALA A 240 -20.72 5.37 22.68
CA ALA A 240 -20.33 4.48 23.71
C ALA A 240 -20.77 3.04 23.36
N VAL A 241 -19.87 2.31 22.73
CA VAL A 241 -20.13 0.87 22.57
C VAL A 241 -19.94 0.25 23.94
N ARG A 242 -21.01 0.14 24.68
CA ARG A 242 -21.04 -0.70 25.88
C ARG A 242 -21.02 -2.15 25.41
N GLY A 243 -19.83 -2.62 25.08
CA GLY A 243 -19.63 -4.03 24.79
C GLY A 243 -19.54 -4.84 26.06
N THR A 244 -20.67 -5.32 26.56
CA THR A 244 -20.69 -6.40 27.52
C THR A 244 -20.61 -7.73 26.74
N GLY A 245 -19.54 -7.93 25.98
CA GLY A 245 -19.33 -9.16 25.24
C GLY A 245 -18.01 -9.78 25.60
N ARG A 246 -18.04 -10.94 26.24
CA ARG A 246 -16.87 -11.80 26.31
C ARG A 246 -16.41 -12.11 24.88
N PRO A 247 -15.11 -12.05 24.59
CA PRO A 247 -14.64 -12.45 23.26
C PRO A 247 -15.07 -13.89 22.98
N THR A 248 -15.90 -14.07 21.99
CA THR A 248 -16.22 -15.40 21.47
C THR A 248 -14.94 -15.97 20.86
N ARG A 249 -14.34 -16.93 21.53
CA ARG A 249 -13.23 -17.70 20.96
C ARG A 249 -13.78 -18.48 19.76
N TYR A 250 -13.37 -18.10 18.57
CA TYR A 250 -13.65 -18.89 17.38
C TYR A 250 -12.89 -20.22 17.53
N ARG A 251 -13.61 -21.30 17.84
CA ARG A 251 -13.00 -22.63 17.81
C ARG A 251 -12.81 -23.02 16.35
N ARG A 252 -11.55 -23.13 15.94
CA ARG A 252 -11.23 -23.82 14.68
C ARG A 252 -11.70 -25.28 14.83
N GLY A 253 -12.76 -25.61 14.13
CA GLY A 253 -13.14 -27.00 13.96
C GLY A 253 -12.15 -27.64 13.00
N VAL A 254 -11.30 -28.51 13.53
CA VAL A 254 -10.48 -29.40 12.71
C VAL A 254 -11.35 -30.58 12.32
N ARG A 255 -11.62 -30.79 11.06
CA ARG A 255 -11.91 -32.07 10.44
C ARG A 255 -11.20 -32.13 9.07
#